data_b3dddd44a16f38ff106f50774cd8d8d6
#
_entry.id   b3dddd44a16f38ff106f50774cd8d8d6
#
_cell.length_a   1.000
_cell.length_b   1.000
_cell.length_c   1.000
_cell.angle_alpha   90.00
_cell.angle_beta   90.00
_cell.angle_gamma   90.00
#
_symmetry.space_group_name_H-M   'P 1'
#
loop_
_entity.id
_entity.type
_entity.pdbx_description
1 polymer ?
#
loop_
_entity_poly.entity_id
_entity_poly.type
_entity_poly.pdbx_seq_one_letter_code
_entity_poly.pdbx_strand_id
1 'polypeptide(L)'
;FVAVLEMDPIGLSEEEGRILTQRLTSEIINADVYFVVERTNLEKILEEQKFQHSGCTDSECAVEIGQLVNANYIVIGTASKFGSTYTIDVRMIDVAMGNAISTAVFNHKGELDDLVTDGIVSVARELCGLDIKFKEKKKKTGAVLEINSEPQGAYVFIGADNYNQTPLTLTDFPTGKH
;
A
#
# COMPACT_ATOMS: atom_id res chain seq x y z
N PHE A 1 20.25 3.99 -8.61
CA PHE A 1 19.80 4.73 -7.43
C PHE A 1 18.42 5.31 -7.68
N VAL A 2 17.53 5.26 -6.69
CA VAL A 2 16.23 5.89 -6.69
C VAL A 2 16.11 6.88 -5.52
N ALA A 3 15.61 8.08 -5.77
CA ALA A 3 15.23 9.03 -4.74
C ALA A 3 13.72 8.99 -4.55
N VAL A 4 13.24 9.07 -3.32
CA VAL A 4 11.80 9.14 -2.99
C VAL A 4 11.52 10.50 -2.40
N LEU A 5 10.74 11.32 -3.08
CA LEU A 5 10.30 12.62 -2.58
C LEU A 5 9.11 12.46 -1.62
N GLU A 6 8.89 13.48 -0.82
CA GLU A 6 7.75 13.53 0.07
C GLU A 6 6.45 13.58 -0.74
N MET A 7 5.51 12.67 -0.44
CA MET A 7 4.19 12.67 -1.07
C MET A 7 3.41 13.91 -0.65
N ASP A 8 2.73 14.54 -1.60
CA ASP A 8 1.86 15.68 -1.34
C ASP A 8 0.56 15.21 -0.65
N PRO A 9 0.29 15.64 0.60
CA PRO A 9 -0.88 15.22 1.34
C PRO A 9 -2.09 16.08 0.96
N ILE A 10 -3.11 15.45 0.36
CA ILE A 10 -4.36 16.12 -0.02
C ILE A 10 -5.50 15.66 0.91
N GLY A 11 -5.94 16.52 1.83
CA GLY A 11 -6.94 16.16 2.83
C GLY A 11 -6.41 15.24 3.95
N LEU A 12 -5.11 15.14 4.06
CA LEU A 12 -4.33 14.52 5.13
C LEU A 12 -3.43 15.59 5.77
N SER A 13 -2.90 15.31 6.95
CA SER A 13 -1.88 16.17 7.56
C SER A 13 -0.51 15.93 6.91
N GLU A 14 0.38 16.92 7.01
CA GLU A 14 1.79 16.81 6.59
C GLU A 14 2.49 15.63 7.29
N GLU A 15 2.15 15.36 8.54
CA GLU A 15 2.72 14.25 9.29
C GLU A 15 2.25 12.90 8.74
N GLU A 16 0.97 12.76 8.37
CA GLU A 16 0.47 11.55 7.72
C GLU A 16 1.14 11.32 6.36
N GLY A 17 1.31 12.37 5.55
CA GLY A 17 2.05 12.32 4.29
C GLY A 17 3.50 11.84 4.48
N ARG A 18 4.17 12.39 5.49
CA ARG A 18 5.56 12.00 5.83
C ARG A 18 5.67 10.56 6.28
N ILE A 19 4.73 10.07 7.12
CA ILE A 19 4.71 8.67 7.57
C ILE A 19 4.50 7.73 6.37
N LEU A 20 3.57 8.05 5.47
CA LEU A 20 3.32 7.26 4.27
C LEU A 20 4.55 7.23 3.35
N THR A 21 5.24 8.37 3.18
CA THR A 21 6.48 8.46 2.41
C THR A 21 7.60 7.61 3.00
N GLN A 22 7.79 7.67 4.33
CA GLN A 22 8.79 6.86 5.01
C GLN A 22 8.50 5.37 4.86
N ARG A 23 7.23 4.98 4.98
CA ARG A 23 6.82 3.60 4.78
C ARG A 23 7.05 3.13 3.35
N LEU A 24 6.69 3.94 2.34
CA LEU A 24 6.95 3.65 0.94
C LEU A 24 8.45 3.45 0.68
N THR A 25 9.28 4.34 1.21
CA THR A 25 10.74 4.25 1.09
C THR A 25 11.25 2.93 1.66
N SER A 26 10.77 2.54 2.85
CA SER A 26 11.15 1.28 3.48
C SER A 26 10.74 0.06 2.64
N GLU A 27 9.57 0.07 2.05
CA GLU A 27 9.09 -1.03 1.22
C GLU A 27 9.84 -1.12 -0.13
N ILE A 28 10.27 0.03 -0.71
CA ILE A 28 11.13 0.03 -1.90
C ILE A 28 12.51 -0.56 -1.56
N ILE A 29 13.06 -0.26 -0.39
CA ILE A 29 14.31 -0.87 0.09
C ILE A 29 14.13 -2.39 0.28
N ASN A 30 13.03 -2.81 0.92
CA ASN A 30 12.72 -4.23 1.16
C ASN A 30 12.48 -5.02 -0.13
N ALA A 31 12.08 -4.34 -1.20
CA ALA A 31 11.91 -4.95 -2.54
C ALA A 31 13.24 -5.38 -3.16
N ASP A 32 14.36 -4.84 -2.69
CA ASP A 32 15.75 -5.16 -3.11
C ASP A 32 16.00 -5.04 -4.62
N VAL A 33 15.27 -4.14 -5.29
CA VAL A 33 15.41 -3.85 -6.73
C VAL A 33 16.27 -2.61 -6.98
N TYR A 34 16.16 -1.63 -6.07
CA TYR A 34 16.83 -0.35 -6.20
C TYR A 34 17.64 0.01 -4.95
N PHE A 35 18.76 0.70 -5.16
CA PHE A 35 19.44 1.39 -4.06
C PHE A 35 18.78 2.73 -3.83
N VAL A 36 18.25 2.96 -2.64
CA VAL A 36 17.52 4.18 -2.29
C VAL A 36 18.47 5.24 -1.75
N VAL A 37 18.32 6.47 -2.22
CA VAL A 37 19.05 7.63 -1.70
C VAL A 37 18.57 7.94 -0.29
N GLU A 38 19.48 8.03 0.66
CA GLU A 38 19.18 8.35 2.05
C GLU A 38 18.50 9.70 2.19
N ARG A 39 17.40 9.74 2.95
CA ARG A 39 16.57 10.95 3.13
C ARG A 39 17.37 12.14 3.66
N THR A 40 18.25 11.92 4.62
CA THR A 40 19.10 12.98 5.21
C THR A 40 20.04 13.61 4.18
N ASN A 41 20.50 12.83 3.22
CA ASN A 41 21.34 13.35 2.12
C ASN A 41 20.50 14.14 1.12
N LEU A 42 19.31 13.63 0.81
CA LEU A 42 18.36 14.32 -0.06
C LEU A 42 17.99 15.69 0.52
N GLU A 43 17.56 15.74 1.80
CA GLU A 43 17.20 16.97 2.49
C GLU A 43 18.33 18.00 2.51
N LYS A 44 19.56 17.60 2.83
CA LYS A 44 20.71 18.49 2.83
C LYS A 44 20.97 19.12 1.48
N ILE A 45 20.94 18.31 0.41
CA ILE A 45 21.16 18.79 -0.96
C ILE A 45 20.08 19.79 -1.36
N LEU A 46 18.82 19.50 -1.05
CA LEU A 46 17.71 20.38 -1.36
C LEU A 46 17.77 21.71 -0.57
N GLU A 47 18.13 21.65 0.71
CA GLU A 47 18.37 22.85 1.54
C GLU A 47 19.50 23.72 0.98
N GLU A 48 20.64 23.12 0.63
CA GLU A 48 21.79 23.84 0.05
C GLU A 48 21.41 24.54 -1.27
N GLN A 49 20.58 23.93 -2.07
CA GLN A 49 20.10 24.45 -3.34
C GLN A 49 18.87 25.38 -3.19
N LYS A 50 18.39 25.61 -1.97
CA LYS A 50 17.17 26.39 -1.66
C LYS A 50 15.91 25.88 -2.38
N PHE A 51 15.86 24.61 -2.68
CA PHE A 51 14.64 23.97 -3.17
C PHE A 51 13.59 23.88 -2.08
N GLN A 52 12.34 24.23 -2.40
CA GLN A 52 11.23 24.01 -1.49
C GLN A 52 10.84 22.51 -1.51
N HIS A 53 10.85 21.85 -0.36
CA HIS A 53 10.69 20.40 -0.23
C HIS A 53 9.28 19.86 -0.47
N SER A 54 8.26 20.71 -0.46
CA SER A 54 6.87 20.30 -0.57
C SER A 54 6.29 20.61 -1.94
N GLY A 55 5.54 19.65 -2.50
CA GLY A 55 4.68 19.86 -3.66
C GLY A 55 5.33 19.64 -5.04
N CYS A 56 6.46 18.94 -5.10
CA CYS A 56 7.00 18.49 -6.39
C CYS A 56 6.20 17.29 -6.91
N THR A 57 5.12 17.55 -7.60
CA THR A 57 4.23 16.54 -8.18
C THR A 57 4.31 16.45 -9.71
N ASP A 58 5.08 17.34 -10.34
CA ASP A 58 5.31 17.31 -11.78
C ASP A 58 6.66 16.69 -12.14
N SER A 59 6.77 16.22 -13.39
CA SER A 59 7.96 15.50 -13.87
C SER A 59 9.16 16.40 -14.05
N GLU A 60 8.97 17.69 -14.33
CA GLU A 60 10.06 18.64 -14.59
C GLU A 60 10.81 18.93 -13.29
N CYS A 61 10.10 19.29 -12.23
CA CYS A 61 10.65 19.47 -10.89
C CYS A 61 11.34 18.17 -10.39
N ALA A 62 10.72 17.01 -10.60
CA ALA A 62 11.29 15.73 -10.21
C ALA A 62 12.64 15.46 -10.89
N VAL A 63 12.75 15.73 -12.19
CA VAL A 63 14.00 15.55 -12.94
C VAL A 63 15.11 16.47 -12.41
N GLU A 64 14.81 17.74 -12.13
CA GLU A 64 15.78 18.68 -11.57
C GLU A 64 16.32 18.16 -10.22
N ILE A 65 15.44 17.74 -9.33
CA ILE A 65 15.86 17.17 -8.04
C ILE A 65 16.66 15.89 -8.24
N GLY A 66 16.20 15.00 -9.12
CA GLY A 66 16.89 13.75 -9.42
C GLY A 66 18.32 13.96 -9.91
N GLN A 67 18.54 14.97 -10.75
CA GLN A 67 19.87 15.36 -11.22
C GLN A 67 20.75 15.90 -10.07
N LEU A 68 20.19 16.73 -9.20
CA LEU A 68 20.93 17.30 -8.06
C LEU A 68 21.41 16.21 -7.08
N VAL A 69 20.62 15.18 -6.85
CA VAL A 69 20.95 14.08 -5.93
C VAL A 69 21.65 12.91 -6.63
N ASN A 70 21.95 13.04 -7.92
CA ASN A 70 22.57 12.01 -8.75
C ASN A 70 21.81 10.67 -8.70
N ALA A 71 20.47 10.74 -8.73
CA ALA A 71 19.61 9.58 -8.82
C ALA A 71 19.33 9.21 -10.28
N ASN A 72 19.18 7.92 -10.58
CA ASN A 72 18.76 7.46 -11.90
C ASN A 72 17.23 7.56 -12.05
N TYR A 73 16.54 7.34 -10.96
CA TYR A 73 15.07 7.39 -10.87
C TYR A 73 14.63 8.22 -9.70
N ILE A 74 13.45 8.82 -9.82
CA ILE A 74 12.83 9.58 -8.74
C ILE A 74 11.35 9.20 -8.61
N VAL A 75 10.92 8.98 -7.38
CA VAL A 75 9.52 8.68 -7.06
C VAL A 75 8.86 9.93 -6.51
N ILE A 76 7.75 10.30 -7.13
CA ILE A 76 6.87 11.39 -6.71
C ILE A 76 5.44 10.88 -6.62
N GLY A 77 4.59 11.56 -5.87
CA GLY A 77 3.18 11.21 -5.79
C GLY A 77 2.38 11.98 -4.77
N THR A 78 1.15 11.59 -4.64
CA THR A 78 0.18 12.18 -3.71
C THR A 78 -0.43 11.11 -2.80
N ALA A 79 -0.73 11.49 -1.57
CA ALA A 79 -1.57 10.74 -0.67
C ALA A 79 -2.82 11.55 -0.38
N SER A 80 -3.99 11.05 -0.75
CA SER A 80 -5.22 11.84 -0.66
C SER A 80 -6.32 11.15 0.13
N LYS A 81 -7.16 11.98 0.78
CA LYS A 81 -8.37 11.55 1.49
C LYS A 81 -9.57 12.33 0.99
N PHE A 82 -10.56 11.62 0.50
CA PHE A 82 -11.84 12.17 0.12
C PHE A 82 -12.98 11.40 0.80
N GLY A 83 -13.61 12.01 1.77
CA GLY A 83 -14.59 11.35 2.63
C GLY A 83 -13.97 10.19 3.41
N SER A 84 -14.45 8.97 3.17
CA SER A 84 -13.90 7.73 3.73
C SER A 84 -12.97 6.96 2.78
N THR A 85 -12.61 7.56 1.65
CA THR A 85 -11.73 6.94 0.66
C THR A 85 -10.36 7.57 0.73
N TYR A 86 -9.34 6.72 0.81
CA TYR A 86 -7.93 7.08 0.76
C TYR A 86 -7.36 6.60 -0.57
N THR A 87 -6.49 7.42 -1.15
CA THR A 87 -5.80 7.09 -2.40
C THR A 87 -4.32 7.40 -2.28
N ILE A 88 -3.48 6.47 -2.72
CA ILE A 88 -2.06 6.72 -2.99
C ILE A 88 -1.90 6.65 -4.50
N ASP A 89 -1.33 7.68 -5.09
CA ASP A 89 -0.97 7.76 -6.50
C ASP A 89 0.50 8.15 -6.59
N VAL A 90 1.34 7.26 -7.08
CA VAL A 90 2.78 7.45 -7.18
C VAL A 90 3.30 7.02 -8.54
N ARG A 91 4.37 7.66 -8.98
CA ARG A 91 5.05 7.33 -10.23
C ARG A 91 6.56 7.43 -10.07
N MET A 92 7.24 6.57 -10.79
CA MET A 92 8.68 6.58 -10.90
C MET A 92 9.07 7.19 -12.25
N ILE A 93 9.95 8.18 -12.21
CA ILE A 93 10.41 8.95 -13.37
C ILE A 93 11.87 8.61 -13.61
N ASP A 94 12.22 8.32 -14.86
CA ASP A 94 13.60 8.24 -15.31
C ASP A 94 14.17 9.66 -15.42
N VAL A 95 15.21 9.95 -14.65
CA VAL A 95 15.81 11.28 -14.54
C VAL A 95 16.51 11.71 -15.84
N ALA A 96 17.07 10.76 -16.58
CA ALA A 96 17.76 11.06 -17.85
C ALA A 96 16.77 11.33 -18.99
N MET A 97 15.65 10.60 -19.00
CA MET A 97 14.66 10.69 -20.07
C MET A 97 13.50 11.66 -19.76
N GLY A 98 13.28 12.00 -18.50
CA GLY A 98 12.22 12.89 -18.03
C GLY A 98 10.80 12.32 -18.12
N ASN A 99 10.65 11.01 -18.30
CA ASN A 99 9.35 10.36 -18.45
C ASN A 99 9.11 9.31 -17.36
N ALA A 100 7.81 9.11 -17.02
CA ALA A 100 7.42 8.07 -16.08
C ALA A 100 7.62 6.69 -16.70
N ILE A 101 8.32 5.82 -15.97
CA ILE A 101 8.58 4.43 -16.36
C ILE A 101 7.70 3.43 -15.61
N SER A 102 7.16 3.82 -14.46
CA SER A 102 6.23 3.02 -13.67
C SER A 102 5.26 3.93 -12.92
N THR A 103 4.05 3.45 -12.73
CA THR A 103 3.03 4.11 -11.92
C THR A 103 2.32 3.07 -11.06
N ALA A 104 1.89 3.46 -9.88
CA ALA A 104 1.11 2.62 -8.99
C ALA A 104 0.03 3.44 -8.29
N VAL A 105 -1.18 2.90 -8.24
CA VAL A 105 -2.34 3.54 -7.60
C VAL A 105 -3.01 2.56 -6.67
N PHE A 106 -3.26 2.98 -5.45
CA PHE A 106 -4.02 2.21 -4.48
C PHE A 106 -5.17 3.03 -3.93
N ASN A 107 -6.37 2.47 -3.99
CA ASN A 107 -7.58 3.08 -3.45
C ASN A 107 -8.15 2.19 -2.35
N HIS A 108 -8.42 2.78 -1.19
CA HIS A 108 -9.01 2.07 -0.07
C HIS A 108 -10.14 2.89 0.56
N LYS A 109 -11.24 2.20 0.90
CA LYS A 109 -12.36 2.78 1.65
C LYS A 109 -12.38 2.18 3.04
N GLY A 110 -12.05 2.98 4.06
CA GLY A 110 -11.97 2.48 5.45
C GLY A 110 -11.08 3.34 6.33
N GLU A 111 -10.18 2.70 7.05
CA GLU A 111 -9.25 3.34 7.98
C GLU A 111 -7.88 3.60 7.34
N LEU A 112 -7.15 4.58 7.87
CA LEU A 112 -5.81 4.94 7.41
C LEU A 112 -4.81 3.79 7.62
N ASP A 113 -5.00 2.97 8.65
CA ASP A 113 -4.13 1.85 9.00
C ASP A 113 -4.00 0.82 7.87
N ASP A 114 -5.11 0.57 7.14
CA ASP A 114 -5.09 -0.34 5.99
C ASP A 114 -4.25 0.23 4.83
N LEU A 115 -4.20 1.56 4.72
CA LEU A 115 -3.36 2.23 3.73
C LEU A 115 -1.87 2.04 4.03
N VAL A 116 -1.50 2.19 5.31
CA VAL A 116 -0.11 2.06 5.77
C VAL A 116 0.37 0.60 5.67
N THR A 117 -0.50 -0.37 5.93
CA THR A 117 -0.13 -1.78 5.98
C THR A 117 -0.17 -2.46 4.60
N ASP A 118 -1.32 -2.44 3.94
CA ASP A 118 -1.53 -3.17 2.69
C ASP A 118 -1.32 -2.27 1.45
N GLY A 119 -1.72 -1.00 1.53
CA GLY A 119 -1.66 -0.05 0.42
C GLY A 119 -0.24 0.27 -0.02
N ILE A 120 0.59 0.70 0.93
CA ILE A 120 1.98 1.07 0.65
C ILE A 120 2.80 -0.12 0.14
N VAL A 121 2.62 -1.30 0.73
CA VAL A 121 3.31 -2.53 0.27
C VAL A 121 2.94 -2.85 -1.17
N SER A 122 1.66 -2.74 -1.50
CA SER A 122 1.16 -2.95 -2.86
C SER A 122 1.80 -1.99 -3.86
N VAL A 123 1.74 -0.70 -3.54
CA VAL A 123 2.27 0.38 -4.38
C VAL A 123 3.78 0.24 -4.58
N ALA A 124 4.55 -0.04 -3.52
CA ALA A 124 5.99 -0.24 -3.61
C ALA A 124 6.37 -1.40 -4.55
N ARG A 125 5.66 -2.53 -4.43
CA ARG A 125 5.90 -3.71 -5.27
C ARG A 125 5.58 -3.42 -6.75
N GLU A 126 4.47 -2.73 -7.01
CA GLU A 126 4.08 -2.34 -8.37
C GLU A 126 5.11 -1.40 -9.00
N LEU A 127 5.56 -0.37 -8.26
CA LEU A 127 6.62 0.52 -8.71
C LEU A 127 7.93 -0.22 -9.05
N CYS A 128 8.27 -1.25 -8.27
CA CYS A 128 9.45 -2.07 -8.48
C CYS A 128 9.29 -3.13 -9.56
N GLY A 129 8.14 -3.21 -10.25
CA GLY A 129 7.86 -4.21 -11.28
C GLY A 129 7.72 -5.63 -10.73
N LEU A 130 7.44 -5.77 -9.44
CA LEU A 130 7.21 -7.06 -8.80
C LEU A 130 5.73 -7.42 -8.95
N ASP A 131 5.45 -8.58 -9.57
CA ASP A 131 4.09 -9.08 -9.75
C ASP A 131 3.33 -9.13 -8.42
N ILE A 132 2.33 -8.28 -8.29
CA ILE A 132 1.42 -8.30 -7.17
C ILE A 132 0.37 -9.36 -7.47
N LYS A 133 0.59 -10.59 -7.02
CA LYS A 133 -0.51 -11.50 -6.82
C LYS A 133 -1.29 -10.98 -5.62
N PHE A 134 -2.20 -10.05 -5.83
CA PHE A 134 -3.21 -9.78 -4.83
C PHE A 134 -3.92 -11.09 -4.51
N LYS A 135 -3.61 -11.66 -3.36
CA LYS A 135 -4.64 -12.37 -2.64
C LYS A 135 -5.63 -11.28 -2.26
N GLU A 136 -6.65 -11.06 -3.11
CA GLU A 136 -7.87 -10.48 -2.59
C GLU A 136 -8.11 -11.17 -1.25
N LYS A 137 -8.04 -10.42 -0.15
CA LYS A 137 -8.71 -10.83 1.07
C LYS A 137 -10.17 -10.91 0.60
N LYS A 138 -10.58 -12.11 0.12
CA LYS A 138 -11.99 -12.42 -0.01
C LYS A 138 -12.55 -11.99 1.33
N LYS A 139 -13.38 -10.92 1.36
CA LYS A 139 -14.28 -10.73 2.48
C LYS A 139 -14.78 -12.13 2.75
N LYS A 140 -14.43 -12.68 3.89
CA LYS A 140 -15.04 -13.93 4.35
C LYS A 140 -16.53 -13.58 4.48
N THR A 141 -17.26 -13.71 3.41
CA THR A 141 -18.71 -13.89 3.48
C THR A 141 -18.84 -15.29 4.01
N GLY A 142 -18.69 -15.39 5.35
CA GLY A 142 -18.90 -16.63 6.04
C GLY A 142 -20.35 -17.02 5.79
N ALA A 143 -20.55 -18.21 5.25
CA ALA A 143 -21.89 -18.78 5.19
C ALA A 143 -22.39 -19.00 6.63
N VAL A 144 -23.65 -18.73 6.87
CA VAL A 144 -24.32 -19.18 8.08
C VAL A 144 -24.80 -20.59 7.81
N LEU A 145 -24.29 -21.55 8.58
CA LEU A 145 -24.68 -22.94 8.50
C LEU A 145 -25.57 -23.29 9.73
N GLU A 146 -26.84 -23.58 9.49
CA GLU A 146 -27.75 -24.04 10.50
C GLU A 146 -27.95 -25.55 10.36
N ILE A 147 -27.70 -26.28 11.45
CA ILE A 147 -27.80 -27.74 11.49
C ILE A 147 -28.79 -28.13 12.53
N ASN A 148 -29.82 -28.84 12.12
CA ASN A 148 -30.87 -29.40 12.99
C ASN A 148 -30.95 -30.93 12.83
N SER A 149 -31.38 -31.59 13.87
CA SER A 149 -31.67 -33.04 13.83
C SER A 149 -32.96 -33.37 14.58
N GLU A 150 -33.57 -34.50 14.25
CA GLU A 150 -34.71 -35.05 14.97
C GLU A 150 -34.40 -36.52 15.33
N PRO A 151 -34.31 -36.85 16.64
CA PRO A 151 -34.40 -35.96 17.79
C PRO A 151 -33.24 -35.00 17.89
N GLN A 152 -33.42 -33.85 18.58
CA GLN A 152 -32.38 -32.89 18.88
C GLN A 152 -31.27 -33.46 19.77
N GLY A 153 -30.08 -32.84 19.76
CA GLY A 153 -28.97 -33.27 20.61
C GLY A 153 -27.98 -34.21 19.92
N ALA A 154 -28.08 -34.38 18.61
CA ALA A 154 -27.07 -35.14 17.86
C ALA A 154 -25.74 -34.34 17.77
N TYR A 155 -24.60 -35.03 17.97
CA TYR A 155 -23.30 -34.42 17.82
C TYR A 155 -22.98 -34.15 16.34
N VAL A 156 -22.47 -32.96 16.06
CA VAL A 156 -22.11 -32.49 14.71
C VAL A 156 -20.61 -32.58 14.54
N PHE A 157 -20.18 -33.35 13.55
CA PHE A 157 -18.78 -33.43 13.11
C PHE A 157 -18.66 -32.92 11.67
N ILE A 158 -17.69 -32.09 11.41
CA ILE A 158 -17.35 -31.64 10.05
C ILE A 158 -15.86 -31.98 9.82
N GLY A 159 -15.62 -32.97 8.99
CA GLY A 159 -14.29 -33.58 8.92
C GLY A 159 -13.93 -34.28 10.23
N ALA A 160 -12.81 -33.92 10.83
CA ALA A 160 -12.34 -34.45 12.13
C ALA A 160 -12.76 -33.61 13.35
N ASP A 161 -13.36 -32.45 13.13
CA ASP A 161 -13.65 -31.47 14.16
C ASP A 161 -15.08 -31.68 14.74
N ASN A 162 -15.20 -31.61 16.07
CA ASN A 162 -16.46 -31.65 16.78
C ASN A 162 -16.99 -30.23 17.03
N TYR A 163 -18.17 -29.92 16.54
CA TYR A 163 -18.78 -28.59 16.61
C TYR A 163 -19.90 -28.45 17.65
N ASN A 164 -20.17 -29.46 18.44
CA ASN A 164 -21.22 -29.50 19.45
C ASN A 164 -22.50 -30.25 19.01
N GLN A 165 -23.61 -30.02 19.68
CA GLN A 165 -24.89 -30.73 19.45
C GLN A 165 -25.90 -29.83 18.74
N THR A 166 -26.83 -30.48 18.03
CA THR A 166 -27.96 -29.80 17.38
C THR A 166 -29.03 -29.32 18.40
N PRO A 167 -29.71 -28.17 18.16
CA PRO A 167 -29.55 -27.28 17.04
C PRO A 167 -28.26 -26.47 17.12
N LEU A 168 -27.55 -26.30 15.98
CA LEU A 168 -26.26 -25.61 15.92
C LEU A 168 -26.29 -24.58 14.78
N THR A 169 -25.85 -23.36 15.09
CA THR A 169 -25.65 -22.30 14.10
C THR A 169 -24.16 -21.91 14.07
N LEU A 170 -23.51 -22.11 12.95
CA LEU A 170 -22.13 -21.68 12.71
C LEU A 170 -22.14 -20.45 11.83
N THR A 171 -21.53 -19.36 12.32
CA THR A 171 -21.31 -18.12 11.56
C THR A 171 -19.89 -18.12 10.99
N ASP A 172 -19.68 -17.46 9.85
CA ASP A 172 -18.39 -17.39 9.17
C ASP A 172 -17.81 -18.75 8.74
N PHE A 173 -18.68 -19.70 8.43
CA PHE A 173 -18.24 -21.01 7.95
C PHE A 173 -17.61 -20.89 6.56
N PRO A 174 -16.42 -21.51 6.31
CA PRO A 174 -15.76 -21.41 5.01
C PRO A 174 -16.66 -21.95 3.90
N THR A 175 -16.79 -21.19 2.81
CA THR A 175 -17.49 -21.67 1.62
C THR A 175 -16.60 -22.64 0.85
N GLY A 176 -17.14 -23.80 0.47
CA GLY A 176 -16.39 -24.82 -0.27
C GLY A 176 -16.98 -26.22 -0.11
N LYS A 177 -16.23 -27.20 -0.57
CA LYS A 177 -16.58 -28.63 -0.41
C LYS A 177 -15.85 -29.14 0.84
N HIS A 178 -16.62 -29.59 1.82
CA HIS A 178 -16.14 -30.09 3.11
C HIS A 178 -16.42 -31.57 3.26
#